data_b2f70a054b323192b5e9016625b22c05
#
_entry.id   b2f70a054b323192b5e9016625b22c05
#
_cell.length_a   1.000
_cell.length_b   1.000
_cell.length_c   1.000
_cell.angle_alpha   90.00
_cell.angle_beta   90.00
_cell.angle_gamma   90.00
#
_symmetry.space_group_name_H-M   'P 1'
#
loop_
_entity.id
_entity.type
_entity.pdbx_description
1 polymer ?
#
loop_
_entity_poly.entity_id
_entity_poly.type
_entity_poly.pdbx_seq_one_letter_code
_entity_poly.pdbx_strand_id
1 'polypeptide(L)'
;RPLLLVSATGDWTRNTLQDEGPMIHAVYDRLYAQPDRLRFVQFDAPHNYNQSSREAVYAWFAHWLIGEPALETSIPELPYQVDPTEQIRIFPEQGPIPSDLTPERLLAQWKTACQAQQSALWPDSEAALADFRRIYQTAFRRVLGVETISPDAVVIERVLSRSVDGVSLHLGWNGCVLPALWRKGSSQAQPEQVLVLVHPDGIAGIDSVPIADHVAVLAFDPFLIGAHRPPEGADRKRDQGMFGAFHPTDDSCRIQDVLIALAAARQLAPKAEIHLHGTGAGGAWALFARGVVEPGEVSAAQINFAGFALNSDQDWIDRMNIPAVRRLGGIQTAIGLAGPEPLQIHGAYVNFPKQPVLRLYAGFNRRDRLTIE
;
A
#
# COMPACT_ATOMS: atom_id res chain seq x y z
N ARG A 1 20.98 -12.19 9.81
CA ARG A 1 21.54 -13.42 9.21
C ARG A 1 22.68 -13.04 8.28
N PRO A 2 23.70 -13.93 8.07
CA PRO A 2 24.75 -13.70 7.07
C PRO A 2 24.15 -13.58 5.65
N LEU A 3 24.68 -12.65 4.85
CA LEU A 3 24.23 -12.37 3.49
C LEU A 3 25.42 -12.24 2.55
N LEU A 4 25.43 -13.02 1.48
CA LEU A 4 26.34 -12.87 0.34
C LEU A 4 25.54 -12.40 -0.88
N LEU A 5 25.98 -11.32 -1.50
CA LEU A 5 25.49 -10.88 -2.81
C LEU A 5 26.56 -11.15 -3.87
N VAL A 6 26.17 -11.88 -4.91
CA VAL A 6 27.00 -12.16 -6.07
C VAL A 6 26.42 -11.44 -7.26
N SER A 7 27.22 -10.65 -7.95
CA SER A 7 26.83 -9.84 -9.11
C SER A 7 27.78 -10.04 -10.28
N ALA A 8 27.37 -9.57 -11.47
CA ALA A 8 28.19 -9.65 -12.68
C ALA A 8 28.22 -8.30 -13.41
N THR A 9 29.37 -7.97 -14.02
CA THR A 9 29.58 -6.68 -14.71
C THR A 9 28.77 -6.54 -15.99
N GLY A 10 28.47 -7.63 -16.67
CA GLY A 10 27.67 -7.67 -17.89
C GLY A 10 26.17 -7.96 -17.67
N ASP A 11 25.66 -7.71 -16.46
CA ASP A 11 24.31 -8.01 -16.02
C ASP A 11 23.60 -6.75 -15.54
N TRP A 12 22.28 -6.85 -15.29
CA TRP A 12 21.49 -5.82 -14.61
C TRP A 12 21.95 -5.58 -13.15
N THR A 13 22.69 -6.51 -12.55
CA THR A 13 23.30 -6.37 -11.22
C THR A 13 24.67 -5.66 -11.23
N ARG A 14 25.11 -5.11 -12.34
CA ARG A 14 26.44 -4.48 -12.50
C ARG A 14 26.74 -3.35 -11.53
N ASN A 15 25.72 -2.65 -11.08
CA ASN A 15 25.85 -1.51 -10.17
C ASN A 15 25.68 -1.90 -8.69
N THR A 16 25.53 -3.19 -8.35
CA THR A 16 25.25 -3.62 -6.97
C THR A 16 26.27 -3.08 -5.97
N LEU A 17 27.56 -2.99 -6.33
CA LEU A 17 28.59 -2.47 -5.43
C LEU A 17 28.48 -0.97 -5.18
N GLN A 18 27.94 -0.20 -6.14
CA GLN A 18 27.87 1.26 -6.10
C GLN A 18 26.50 1.76 -5.58
N ASP A 19 25.43 1.10 -5.97
CA ASP A 19 24.06 1.58 -5.73
C ASP A 19 23.42 0.88 -4.52
N GLU A 20 23.16 -0.42 -4.61
CA GLU A 20 22.45 -1.14 -3.54
C GLU A 20 23.37 -1.49 -2.35
N GLY A 21 24.62 -1.79 -2.63
CA GLY A 21 25.60 -2.25 -1.64
C GLY A 21 25.78 -1.31 -0.46
N PRO A 22 25.99 -0.01 -0.65
CA PRO A 22 26.14 0.93 0.46
C PRO A 22 24.93 1.00 1.39
N MET A 23 23.72 0.91 0.84
CA MET A 23 22.49 0.91 1.64
C MET A 23 22.37 -0.37 2.48
N ILE A 24 22.66 -1.52 1.88
CA ILE A 24 22.64 -2.81 2.57
C ILE A 24 23.73 -2.86 3.64
N HIS A 25 24.93 -2.35 3.32
CA HIS A 25 26.02 -2.28 4.29
C HIS A 25 25.66 -1.43 5.50
N ALA A 26 25.01 -0.28 5.29
CA ALA A 26 24.54 0.58 6.37
C ALA A 26 23.57 -0.11 7.34
N VAL A 27 22.74 -1.05 6.85
CA VAL A 27 21.84 -1.85 7.68
C VAL A 27 22.65 -2.82 8.57
N TYR A 28 23.63 -3.54 7.99
CA TYR A 28 24.43 -4.49 8.75
C TYR A 28 25.36 -3.81 9.74
N ASP A 29 25.92 -2.67 9.39
CA ASP A 29 26.80 -1.89 10.25
C ASP A 29 26.02 -1.16 11.36
N ARG A 30 25.05 -0.32 10.99
CA ARG A 30 24.38 0.59 11.93
C ARG A 30 23.29 -0.07 12.77
N LEU A 31 22.51 -0.99 12.20
CA LEU A 31 21.41 -1.62 12.93
C LEU A 31 21.80 -2.92 13.61
N TYR A 32 22.70 -3.68 13.02
CA TYR A 32 23.09 -4.98 13.58
C TYR A 32 24.48 -5.01 14.21
N ALA A 33 25.33 -4.02 13.94
CA ALA A 33 26.73 -3.98 14.36
C ALA A 33 27.49 -5.27 14.02
N GLN A 34 27.21 -5.84 12.83
CA GLN A 34 27.78 -7.10 12.34
C GLN A 34 28.16 -6.99 10.86
N PRO A 35 29.09 -6.08 10.50
CA PRO A 35 29.48 -5.86 9.11
C PRO A 35 30.13 -7.09 8.46
N ASP A 36 30.79 -7.95 9.26
CA ASP A 36 31.42 -9.21 8.85
C ASP A 36 30.44 -10.25 8.32
N ARG A 37 29.14 -10.11 8.65
CA ARG A 37 28.06 -10.97 8.13
C ARG A 37 27.52 -10.55 6.76
N LEU A 38 28.15 -9.56 6.15
CA LEU A 38 27.81 -9.09 4.82
C LEU A 38 29.03 -9.17 3.90
N ARG A 39 28.84 -9.72 2.71
CA ARG A 39 29.89 -9.76 1.69
C ARG A 39 29.30 -9.51 0.30
N PHE A 40 30.04 -8.79 -0.50
CA PHE A 40 29.75 -8.57 -1.91
C PHE A 40 30.86 -9.18 -2.76
N VAL A 41 30.48 -9.87 -3.83
CA VAL A 41 31.40 -10.41 -4.83
C VAL A 41 30.87 -10.03 -6.21
N GLN A 42 31.72 -9.52 -7.07
CA GLN A 42 31.38 -9.21 -8.46
C GLN A 42 32.37 -9.87 -9.42
N PHE A 43 31.84 -10.54 -10.43
CA PHE A 43 32.62 -11.18 -11.46
C PHE A 43 32.46 -10.48 -12.81
N ASP A 44 33.53 -10.45 -13.61
CA ASP A 44 33.47 -9.95 -14.97
C ASP A 44 32.90 -11.05 -15.89
N ALA A 45 31.60 -11.01 -16.08
CA ALA A 45 30.85 -12.01 -16.84
C ALA A 45 29.48 -11.48 -17.25
N PRO A 46 28.84 -12.02 -18.31
CA PRO A 46 27.43 -11.79 -18.60
C PRO A 46 26.54 -12.42 -17.49
N HIS A 47 25.21 -12.22 -17.61
CA HIS A 47 24.25 -12.85 -16.68
C HIS A 47 24.43 -14.38 -16.65
N ASN A 48 24.79 -14.89 -15.48
CA ASN A 48 25.09 -16.31 -15.29
C ASN A 48 25.13 -16.71 -13.80
N TYR A 49 25.26 -18.01 -13.56
CA TYR A 49 25.67 -18.59 -12.29
C TYR A 49 26.82 -19.56 -12.57
N ASN A 50 27.96 -19.01 -13.01
CA ASN A 50 29.14 -19.77 -13.43
C ASN A 50 29.92 -20.37 -12.26
N GLN A 51 30.97 -21.11 -12.56
CA GLN A 51 31.81 -21.77 -11.57
C GLN A 51 32.35 -20.80 -10.51
N SER A 52 32.88 -19.65 -10.91
CA SER A 52 33.43 -18.67 -9.97
C SER A 52 32.36 -18.17 -8.98
N SER A 53 31.14 -17.92 -9.45
CA SER A 53 30.01 -17.56 -8.59
C SER A 53 29.66 -18.67 -7.59
N ARG A 54 29.62 -19.92 -8.06
CA ARG A 54 29.32 -21.06 -7.20
C ARG A 54 30.40 -21.31 -6.16
N GLU A 55 31.67 -21.25 -6.54
CA GLU A 55 32.81 -21.42 -5.63
C GLU A 55 32.83 -20.37 -4.50
N ALA A 56 32.48 -19.11 -4.81
CA ALA A 56 32.32 -18.09 -3.79
C ALA A 56 31.14 -18.39 -2.84
N VAL A 57 30.03 -18.93 -3.34
CA VAL A 57 28.88 -19.35 -2.56
C VAL A 57 29.23 -20.55 -1.66
N TYR A 58 29.99 -21.52 -2.15
CA TYR A 58 30.45 -22.68 -1.37
C TYR A 58 31.28 -22.21 -0.16
N ALA A 59 32.20 -21.30 -0.36
CA ALA A 59 33.03 -20.76 0.74
C ALA A 59 32.18 -20.05 1.79
N TRP A 60 31.17 -19.27 1.36
CA TRP A 60 30.26 -18.58 2.27
C TRP A 60 29.43 -19.55 3.11
N PHE A 61 28.85 -20.56 2.47
CA PHE A 61 28.05 -21.57 3.16
C PHE A 61 28.89 -22.49 4.06
N ALA A 62 30.11 -22.86 3.64
CA ALA A 62 31.00 -23.64 4.47
C ALA A 62 31.32 -22.92 5.80
N HIS A 63 31.62 -21.64 5.75
CA HIS A 63 31.87 -20.83 6.93
C HIS A 63 30.64 -20.73 7.85
N TRP A 64 29.49 -20.33 7.30
CA TRP A 64 28.33 -19.98 8.11
C TRP A 64 27.40 -21.14 8.47
N LEU A 65 27.40 -22.24 7.72
CA LEU A 65 26.52 -23.38 7.96
C LEU A 65 27.26 -24.62 8.48
N ILE A 66 28.51 -24.81 8.05
CA ILE A 66 29.29 -25.98 8.45
C ILE A 66 30.27 -25.61 9.56
N GLY A 67 30.57 -24.33 9.76
CA GLY A 67 31.42 -23.85 10.83
C GLY A 67 32.91 -23.87 10.49
N GLU A 68 33.28 -23.82 9.21
CA GLU A 68 34.67 -23.67 8.80
C GLU A 68 35.27 -22.40 9.43
N PRO A 69 36.41 -22.52 10.15
CA PRO A 69 36.93 -21.40 10.92
C PRO A 69 37.47 -20.23 10.06
N ALA A 70 38.00 -20.56 8.88
CA ALA A 70 38.47 -19.54 7.95
C ALA A 70 37.39 -19.21 6.92
N LEU A 71 37.12 -17.90 6.74
CA LEU A 71 36.26 -17.45 5.65
C LEU A 71 37.08 -17.37 4.35
N GLU A 72 37.16 -18.50 3.66
CA GLU A 72 37.76 -18.54 2.34
C GLU A 72 37.01 -17.63 1.36
N THR A 73 37.69 -17.19 0.31
CA THR A 73 37.06 -16.38 -0.74
C THR A 73 36.34 -17.25 -1.79
N SER A 74 36.85 -18.45 -1.98
CA SER A 74 36.25 -19.47 -2.85
C SER A 74 36.67 -20.87 -2.39
N ILE A 75 35.84 -21.85 -2.66
CA ILE A 75 36.17 -23.28 -2.52
C ILE A 75 36.01 -23.89 -3.92
N PRO A 76 37.10 -24.49 -4.48
CA PRO A 76 37.04 -25.08 -5.81
C PRO A 76 35.97 -26.16 -5.94
N GLU A 77 35.26 -26.16 -7.06
CA GLU A 77 34.33 -27.25 -7.39
C GLU A 77 35.08 -28.57 -7.55
N LEU A 78 34.51 -29.60 -6.95
CA LEU A 78 34.95 -30.96 -7.26
C LEU A 78 34.49 -31.35 -8.67
N PRO A 79 35.26 -32.17 -9.40
CA PRO A 79 34.78 -32.73 -10.67
C PRO A 79 33.40 -33.37 -10.48
N TYR A 80 32.45 -33.03 -11.34
CA TYR A 80 31.10 -33.60 -11.32
C TYR A 80 30.65 -33.93 -12.71
N GLN A 81 29.75 -34.89 -12.79
CA GLN A 81 29.04 -35.24 -14.02
C GLN A 81 27.62 -34.73 -13.94
N VAL A 82 27.18 -34.02 -14.98
CA VAL A 82 25.80 -33.54 -15.05
C VAL A 82 24.90 -34.74 -15.39
N ASP A 83 23.92 -34.99 -14.54
CA ASP A 83 22.95 -36.06 -14.79
C ASP A 83 22.11 -35.73 -16.04
N PRO A 84 21.76 -36.73 -16.85
CA PRO A 84 20.86 -36.54 -17.96
C PRO A 84 19.53 -35.95 -17.52
N THR A 85 18.97 -35.04 -18.34
CA THR A 85 17.70 -34.35 -18.03
C THR A 85 16.57 -35.31 -17.68
N GLU A 86 16.55 -36.47 -18.32
CA GLU A 86 15.54 -37.51 -18.09
C GLU A 86 15.60 -38.11 -16.69
N GLN A 87 16.78 -38.11 -16.04
CA GLN A 87 16.97 -38.64 -14.69
C GLN A 87 16.58 -37.62 -13.59
N ILE A 88 16.72 -36.32 -13.88
CA ILE A 88 16.40 -35.26 -12.91
C ILE A 88 14.97 -34.72 -13.06
N ARG A 89 14.28 -35.13 -14.11
CA ARG A 89 12.89 -34.71 -14.38
C ARG A 89 11.94 -35.47 -13.46
N ILE A 90 11.23 -34.77 -12.58
CA ILE A 90 10.20 -35.38 -11.72
C ILE A 90 8.98 -35.78 -12.55
N PHE A 91 8.59 -34.96 -13.52
CA PHE A 91 7.51 -35.25 -14.45
C PHE A 91 8.09 -35.47 -15.84
N PRO A 92 7.94 -36.67 -16.47
CA PRO A 92 8.35 -36.90 -17.84
C PRO A 92 7.61 -35.97 -18.81
N GLU A 93 8.20 -35.65 -19.96
CA GLU A 93 7.57 -34.71 -20.93
C GLU A 93 6.16 -35.12 -21.36
N GLN A 94 5.85 -36.42 -21.33
CA GLN A 94 4.55 -36.98 -21.71
C GLN A 94 3.83 -37.65 -20.54
N GLY A 95 4.35 -37.52 -19.33
CA GLY A 95 3.71 -38.06 -18.12
C GLY A 95 2.57 -37.14 -17.65
N PRO A 96 1.51 -37.70 -17.07
CA PRO A 96 0.44 -36.88 -16.56
C PRO A 96 0.98 -36.08 -15.37
N ILE A 97 1.06 -34.76 -15.53
CA ILE A 97 0.89 -33.90 -14.38
C ILE A 97 -0.43 -34.30 -13.74
N PRO A 98 -0.49 -34.60 -12.44
CA PRO A 98 -1.76 -34.96 -11.80
C PRO A 98 -2.84 -33.96 -12.23
N SER A 99 -3.92 -34.46 -12.84
CA SER A 99 -4.98 -33.63 -13.45
C SER A 99 -5.68 -32.71 -12.46
N ASP A 100 -5.42 -32.93 -11.18
CA ASP A 100 -5.94 -32.13 -10.07
C ASP A 100 -5.00 -31.01 -9.60
N LEU A 101 -3.76 -30.93 -10.13
CA LEU A 101 -2.80 -29.87 -9.83
C LEU A 101 -2.84 -28.79 -10.93
N THR A 102 -3.95 -28.06 -11.03
CA THR A 102 -4.03 -26.92 -11.94
C THR A 102 -3.77 -25.60 -11.23
N PRO A 103 -3.23 -24.56 -11.92
CA PRO A 103 -3.07 -23.23 -11.35
C PRO A 103 -4.39 -22.67 -10.78
N GLU A 104 -5.51 -22.93 -11.45
CA GLU A 104 -6.85 -22.47 -11.03
C GLU A 104 -7.28 -23.12 -9.71
N ARG A 105 -7.02 -24.42 -9.55
CA ARG A 105 -7.32 -25.13 -8.31
C ARG A 105 -6.44 -24.63 -7.15
N LEU A 106 -5.15 -24.43 -7.39
CA LEU A 106 -4.25 -23.86 -6.39
C LEU A 106 -4.70 -22.45 -5.97
N LEU A 107 -5.05 -21.61 -6.93
CA LEU A 107 -5.56 -20.26 -6.66
C LEU A 107 -6.88 -20.31 -5.87
N ALA A 108 -7.79 -21.22 -6.22
CA ALA A 108 -9.05 -21.40 -5.48
C ALA A 108 -8.81 -21.82 -4.02
N GLN A 109 -7.88 -22.76 -3.80
CA GLN A 109 -7.49 -23.17 -2.44
C GLN A 109 -6.89 -22.01 -1.63
N TRP A 110 -6.01 -21.24 -2.23
CA TRP A 110 -5.43 -20.04 -1.57
C TRP A 110 -6.50 -19.01 -1.23
N LYS A 111 -7.41 -18.70 -2.15
CA LYS A 111 -8.54 -17.80 -1.89
C LYS A 111 -9.37 -18.28 -0.70
N THR A 112 -9.71 -19.58 -0.69
CA THR A 112 -10.49 -20.17 0.42
C THR A 112 -9.75 -20.08 1.75
N ALA A 113 -8.46 -20.41 1.78
CA ALA A 113 -7.64 -20.31 2.99
C ALA A 113 -7.53 -18.85 3.50
N CYS A 114 -7.33 -17.88 2.61
CA CYS A 114 -7.30 -16.46 2.97
C CYS A 114 -8.65 -15.98 3.54
N GLN A 115 -9.76 -16.39 2.93
CA GLN A 115 -11.10 -16.03 3.40
C GLN A 115 -11.40 -16.64 4.77
N ALA A 116 -11.02 -17.90 5.00
CA ALA A 116 -11.16 -18.56 6.28
C ALA A 116 -10.35 -17.84 7.38
N GLN A 117 -9.11 -17.49 7.10
CA GLN A 117 -8.25 -16.74 8.03
C GLN A 117 -8.84 -15.35 8.36
N GLN A 118 -9.29 -14.61 7.36
CA GLN A 118 -9.93 -13.30 7.56
C GLN A 118 -11.22 -13.44 8.41
N SER A 119 -12.03 -14.45 8.15
CA SER A 119 -13.26 -14.69 8.89
C SER A 119 -13.00 -15.06 10.36
N ALA A 120 -11.97 -15.86 10.62
CA ALA A 120 -11.58 -16.26 11.97
C ALA A 120 -11.01 -15.10 12.81
N LEU A 121 -10.38 -14.12 12.18
CA LEU A 121 -9.80 -12.95 12.84
C LEU A 121 -10.72 -11.73 12.84
N TRP A 122 -11.92 -11.84 12.24
CA TRP A 122 -12.84 -10.70 12.13
C TRP A 122 -13.31 -10.23 13.51
N PRO A 123 -13.15 -8.93 13.86
CA PRO A 123 -13.40 -8.46 15.21
C PRO A 123 -14.91 -8.35 15.53
N ASP A 124 -15.28 -8.83 16.70
CA ASP A 124 -16.65 -8.73 17.28
C ASP A 124 -16.64 -8.20 18.72
N SER A 125 -15.47 -7.82 19.24
CA SER A 125 -15.27 -7.31 20.59
C SER A 125 -14.03 -6.39 20.63
N GLU A 126 -13.88 -5.59 21.69
CA GLU A 126 -12.72 -4.69 21.86
C GLU A 126 -11.39 -5.47 21.87
N ALA A 127 -11.33 -6.61 22.55
CA ALA A 127 -10.14 -7.44 22.58
C ALA A 127 -9.80 -8.01 21.19
N ALA A 128 -10.80 -8.52 20.46
CA ALA A 128 -10.62 -9.00 19.09
C ALA A 128 -10.21 -7.89 18.13
N LEU A 129 -10.74 -6.66 18.32
CA LEU A 129 -10.35 -5.50 17.52
C LEU A 129 -8.88 -5.10 17.77
N ALA A 130 -8.42 -5.14 19.01
CA ALA A 130 -7.02 -4.88 19.35
C ALA A 130 -6.08 -5.90 18.68
N ASP A 131 -6.42 -7.19 18.74
CA ASP A 131 -5.68 -8.25 18.07
C ASP A 131 -5.72 -8.12 16.54
N PHE A 132 -6.88 -7.79 15.97
CA PHE A 132 -7.03 -7.55 14.55
C PHE A 132 -6.12 -6.42 14.08
N ARG A 133 -6.11 -5.28 14.78
CA ARG A 133 -5.21 -4.15 14.48
C ARG A 133 -3.75 -4.54 14.60
N ARG A 134 -3.37 -5.24 15.67
CA ARG A 134 -1.99 -5.71 15.88
C ARG A 134 -1.49 -6.59 14.71
N ILE A 135 -2.35 -7.43 14.14
CA ILE A 135 -2.01 -8.32 13.03
C ILE A 135 -2.02 -7.60 11.69
N TYR A 136 -3.11 -6.84 11.42
CA TYR A 136 -3.37 -6.33 10.07
C TYR A 136 -2.87 -4.90 9.82
N GLN A 137 -2.79 -4.03 10.80
CA GLN A 137 -2.51 -2.59 10.57
C GLN A 137 -1.19 -2.36 9.84
N THR A 138 -0.10 -2.95 10.33
CA THR A 138 1.22 -2.80 9.68
C THR A 138 1.25 -3.47 8.29
N ALA A 139 0.70 -4.69 8.19
CA ALA A 139 0.65 -5.41 6.91
C ALA A 139 -0.19 -4.65 5.86
N PHE A 140 -1.34 -4.12 6.28
CA PHE A 140 -2.24 -3.39 5.41
C PHE A 140 -1.62 -2.09 4.90
N ARG A 141 -0.99 -1.30 5.79
CA ARG A 141 -0.25 -0.10 5.42
C ARG A 141 0.89 -0.41 4.42
N ARG A 142 1.63 -1.50 4.64
CA ARG A 142 2.70 -1.92 3.72
C ARG A 142 2.19 -2.35 2.35
N VAL A 143 1.07 -3.06 2.31
CA VAL A 143 0.43 -3.47 1.04
C VAL A 143 -0.14 -2.27 0.29
N LEU A 144 -0.72 -1.31 1.00
CA LEU A 144 -1.16 -0.05 0.38
C LEU A 144 0.02 0.80 -0.11
N GLY A 145 1.24 0.56 0.38
CA GLY A 145 2.42 1.34 0.02
C GLY A 145 2.38 2.77 0.56
N VAL A 146 1.77 2.98 1.73
CA VAL A 146 1.55 4.31 2.31
C VAL A 146 2.25 4.47 3.67
N GLU A 147 2.49 5.73 4.03
CA GLU A 147 3.05 6.14 5.30
C GLU A 147 2.07 7.01 6.08
N THR A 148 1.99 6.82 7.39
CA THR A 148 1.25 7.72 8.28
C THR A 148 2.00 9.03 8.43
N ILE A 149 1.28 10.15 8.52
CA ILE A 149 1.84 11.49 8.48
C ILE A 149 1.48 12.23 9.77
N SER A 150 2.48 12.73 10.48
CA SER A 150 2.22 13.70 11.56
C SER A 150 1.72 15.02 10.96
N PRO A 151 0.73 15.68 11.55
CA PRO A 151 0.28 16.99 11.09
C PRO A 151 1.43 17.97 10.89
N ASP A 152 2.41 18.00 11.80
CA ASP A 152 3.56 18.92 11.75
C ASP A 152 4.53 18.63 10.59
N ALA A 153 4.43 17.48 9.95
CA ALA A 153 5.27 17.11 8.81
C ALA A 153 4.75 17.66 7.47
N VAL A 154 3.52 18.20 7.45
CA VAL A 154 2.95 18.80 6.23
C VAL A 154 3.27 20.30 6.19
N VAL A 155 3.91 20.72 5.11
CA VAL A 155 4.15 22.14 4.83
C VAL A 155 2.94 22.70 4.09
N ILE A 156 2.24 23.67 4.68
CA ILE A 156 1.06 24.31 4.08
C ILE A 156 1.43 25.67 3.52
N GLU A 157 1.42 25.82 2.21
CA GLU A 157 1.68 27.06 1.52
C GLU A 157 0.42 27.60 0.87
N ARG A 158 0.16 28.92 1.05
CA ARG A 158 -0.94 29.60 0.38
C ARG A 158 -0.50 30.00 -1.02
N VAL A 159 -1.32 29.65 -2.01
CA VAL A 159 -1.11 30.02 -3.39
C VAL A 159 -2.00 31.22 -3.71
N LEU A 160 -1.42 32.27 -4.29
CA LEU A 160 -2.19 33.40 -4.78
C LEU A 160 -3.06 32.93 -5.96
N SER A 161 -4.34 32.73 -5.70
CA SER A 161 -5.35 32.34 -6.69
C SER A 161 -6.49 33.34 -6.66
N ARG A 162 -7.12 33.58 -7.80
CA ARG A 162 -8.35 34.39 -7.94
C ARG A 162 -9.62 33.57 -7.67
N SER A 163 -9.54 32.43 -6.97
CA SER A 163 -10.72 31.63 -6.63
C SER A 163 -11.62 32.42 -5.68
N VAL A 164 -12.88 32.57 -6.07
CA VAL A 164 -13.90 33.36 -5.34
C VAL A 164 -14.33 32.65 -4.05
N ASP A 165 -14.18 31.32 -3.97
CA ASP A 165 -14.82 30.47 -2.95
C ASP A 165 -13.86 29.80 -1.95
N GLY A 166 -12.60 30.22 -1.86
CA GLY A 166 -11.66 29.60 -0.94
C GLY A 166 -10.22 30.04 -1.10
N VAL A 167 -9.34 29.43 -0.30
CA VAL A 167 -7.89 29.66 -0.35
C VAL A 167 -7.23 28.47 -1.02
N SER A 168 -6.56 28.70 -2.14
CA SER A 168 -5.73 27.66 -2.77
C SER A 168 -4.50 27.40 -1.94
N LEU A 169 -4.17 26.12 -1.74
CA LEU A 169 -3.07 25.64 -0.94
C LEU A 169 -2.20 24.67 -1.74
N HIS A 170 -0.92 24.65 -1.41
CA HIS A 170 -0.02 23.55 -1.70
C HIS A 170 0.29 22.84 -0.39
N LEU A 171 0.01 21.54 -0.33
CA LEU A 171 0.33 20.69 0.81
C LEU A 171 1.59 19.90 0.47
N GLY A 172 2.72 20.33 1.03
CA GLY A 172 4.03 19.72 0.80
C GLY A 172 4.32 18.61 1.80
N TRP A 173 4.73 17.44 1.30
CA TRP A 173 5.21 16.34 2.12
C TRP A 173 6.20 15.48 1.34
N ASN A 174 7.39 15.25 1.93
CA ASN A 174 8.43 14.37 1.39
C ASN A 174 8.75 14.59 -0.11
N GLY A 175 8.83 15.85 -0.52
CA GLY A 175 9.10 16.26 -1.91
C GLY A 175 7.88 16.21 -2.85
N CYS A 176 6.73 15.73 -2.39
CA CYS A 176 5.46 15.81 -3.11
C CYS A 176 4.75 17.12 -2.77
N VAL A 177 4.02 17.67 -3.74
CA VAL A 177 3.17 18.87 -3.56
C VAL A 177 1.76 18.51 -4.02
N LEU A 178 0.82 18.52 -3.08
CA LEU A 178 -0.58 18.21 -3.32
C LEU A 178 -1.38 19.53 -3.45
N PRO A 179 -1.95 19.84 -4.63
CA PRO A 179 -2.83 21.00 -4.79
C PRO A 179 -4.13 20.80 -4.00
N ALA A 180 -4.52 21.83 -3.23
CA ALA A 180 -5.72 21.76 -2.40
C ALA A 180 -6.47 23.09 -2.37
N LEU A 181 -7.74 23.04 -2.00
CA LEU A 181 -8.62 24.17 -1.75
C LEU A 181 -9.16 24.08 -0.33
N TRP A 182 -8.92 25.13 0.44
CA TRP A 182 -9.48 25.31 1.77
C TRP A 182 -10.64 26.31 1.72
N ARG A 183 -11.85 25.83 1.96
CA ARG A 183 -13.05 26.66 2.11
C ARG A 183 -13.40 26.71 3.59
N LYS A 184 -13.36 27.90 4.21
CA LYS A 184 -13.88 28.08 5.56
C LYS A 184 -15.41 28.04 5.53
N GLY A 185 -16.02 27.45 6.53
CA GLY A 185 -17.46 27.61 6.75
C GLY A 185 -17.82 29.06 7.09
N SER A 186 -19.10 29.39 7.08
CA SER A 186 -19.63 30.72 7.33
C SER A 186 -19.31 31.29 8.72
N SER A 187 -18.84 30.47 9.66
CA SER A 187 -18.41 30.90 10.98
C SER A 187 -17.09 31.65 10.92
N GLN A 188 -16.99 32.82 11.59
CA GLN A 188 -15.71 33.52 11.77
C GLN A 188 -14.80 32.86 12.83
N ALA A 189 -15.33 31.95 13.64
CA ALA A 189 -14.59 31.19 14.64
C ALA A 189 -13.77 30.06 13.97
N GLN A 190 -12.95 29.37 14.75
CA GLN A 190 -12.32 28.12 14.34
C GLN A 190 -13.41 27.09 14.00
N PRO A 191 -13.28 26.34 12.91
CA PRO A 191 -14.29 25.36 12.53
C PRO A 191 -14.38 24.23 13.56
N GLU A 192 -15.60 23.87 13.92
CA GLU A 192 -15.87 22.69 14.78
C GLU A 192 -15.79 21.39 13.99
N GLN A 193 -16.02 21.45 12.68
CA GLN A 193 -16.00 20.33 11.76
C GLN A 193 -15.26 20.68 10.48
N VAL A 194 -14.43 19.76 10.02
CA VAL A 194 -13.75 19.82 8.73
C VAL A 194 -14.15 18.59 7.90
N LEU A 195 -14.68 18.82 6.71
CA LEU A 195 -14.91 17.81 5.71
C LEU A 195 -13.68 17.71 4.79
N VAL A 196 -13.01 16.56 4.78
CA VAL A 196 -11.99 16.21 3.79
C VAL A 196 -12.69 15.51 2.62
N LEU A 197 -12.72 16.18 1.47
CA LEU A 197 -13.41 15.70 0.27
C LEU A 197 -12.47 14.93 -0.64
N VAL A 198 -12.80 13.67 -0.88
CA VAL A 198 -12.04 12.73 -1.74
C VAL A 198 -12.88 12.41 -2.98
N HIS A 199 -12.59 13.10 -4.08
CA HIS A 199 -13.37 13.00 -5.31
C HIS A 199 -12.51 12.55 -6.50
N PRO A 200 -13.01 11.71 -7.42
CA PRO A 200 -12.24 11.28 -8.60
C PRO A 200 -11.93 12.42 -9.59
N ASP A 201 -12.66 13.52 -9.51
CA ASP A 201 -12.39 14.74 -10.29
C ASP A 201 -11.61 15.80 -9.49
N GLY A 202 -11.11 15.43 -8.31
CA GLY A 202 -10.36 16.32 -7.43
C GLY A 202 -11.19 17.50 -6.90
N ILE A 203 -10.58 18.68 -6.87
CA ILE A 203 -11.22 19.93 -6.42
C ILE A 203 -12.48 20.26 -7.23
N ALA A 204 -12.49 19.94 -8.52
CA ALA A 204 -13.65 20.18 -9.39
C ALA A 204 -14.93 19.44 -8.93
N GLY A 205 -14.78 18.37 -8.16
CA GLY A 205 -15.91 17.62 -7.61
C GLY A 205 -16.63 18.28 -6.42
N ILE A 206 -16.12 19.41 -5.89
CA ILE A 206 -16.65 20.03 -4.68
C ILE A 206 -18.13 20.45 -4.81
N ASP A 207 -18.52 20.94 -5.98
CA ASP A 207 -19.87 21.42 -6.21
C ASP A 207 -20.90 20.30 -6.42
N SER A 208 -20.44 19.06 -6.60
CA SER A 208 -21.29 17.88 -6.72
C SER A 208 -21.76 17.31 -5.37
N VAL A 209 -21.17 17.78 -4.28
CA VAL A 209 -21.44 17.29 -2.93
C VAL A 209 -22.22 18.36 -2.14
N PRO A 210 -23.40 18.03 -1.59
CA PRO A 210 -24.13 18.95 -0.75
C PRO A 210 -23.40 19.14 0.58
N ILE A 211 -22.87 20.32 0.81
CA ILE A 211 -22.11 20.68 2.02
C ILE A 211 -22.82 21.83 2.72
N ALA A 212 -23.06 21.70 4.02
CA ALA A 212 -23.67 22.78 4.80
C ALA A 212 -22.73 23.96 4.94
N ASP A 213 -23.25 25.18 4.87
CA ASP A 213 -22.47 26.43 4.83
C ASP A 213 -21.55 26.64 6.03
N HIS A 214 -21.85 26.05 7.17
CA HIS A 214 -21.04 26.19 8.40
C HIS A 214 -19.86 25.20 8.46
N VAL A 215 -19.79 24.20 7.58
CA VAL A 215 -18.75 23.19 7.55
C VAL A 215 -17.54 23.70 6.76
N ALA A 216 -16.36 23.60 7.35
CA ALA A 216 -15.12 23.85 6.61
C ALA A 216 -14.79 22.65 5.71
N VAL A 217 -14.25 22.93 4.53
CA VAL A 217 -13.93 21.90 3.54
C VAL A 217 -12.48 21.98 3.12
N LEU A 218 -11.80 20.84 3.11
CA LEU A 218 -10.53 20.65 2.44
C LEU A 218 -10.73 19.69 1.25
N ALA A 219 -10.75 20.24 0.03
CA ALA A 219 -10.72 19.47 -1.20
C ALA A 219 -9.31 19.48 -1.79
N PHE A 220 -8.93 18.48 -2.53
CA PHE A 220 -7.60 18.39 -3.13
C PHE A 220 -7.64 17.63 -4.46
N ASP A 221 -6.62 17.83 -5.29
CA ASP A 221 -6.43 17.11 -6.55
C ASP A 221 -5.53 15.90 -6.31
N PRO A 222 -6.07 14.67 -6.24
CA PRO A 222 -5.27 13.48 -6.03
C PRO A 222 -4.26 13.24 -7.16
N PHE A 223 -3.32 12.37 -6.92
CA PHE A 223 -2.26 12.00 -7.86
C PHE A 223 -2.79 11.76 -9.29
N LEU A 224 -2.23 12.49 -10.26
CA LEU A 224 -2.60 12.52 -11.68
C LEU A 224 -4.04 13.01 -11.97
N ILE A 225 -4.63 13.78 -11.07
CA ILE A 225 -5.98 14.34 -11.22
C ILE A 225 -5.89 15.87 -11.08
N GLY A 226 -6.77 16.59 -11.79
CA GLY A 226 -6.85 18.05 -11.72
C GLY A 226 -5.52 18.76 -12.00
N ALA A 227 -5.12 19.66 -11.13
CA ALA A 227 -3.84 20.38 -11.24
C ALA A 227 -2.62 19.50 -10.94
N HIS A 228 -2.81 18.28 -10.41
CA HIS A 228 -1.74 17.31 -10.20
C HIS A 228 -1.40 16.48 -11.45
N ARG A 229 -2.07 16.74 -12.58
CA ARG A 229 -1.73 16.08 -13.85
C ARG A 229 -0.38 16.58 -14.37
N PRO A 230 0.50 15.67 -14.84
CA PRO A 230 1.74 16.08 -15.47
C PRO A 230 1.44 16.83 -16.80
N PRO A 231 2.40 17.61 -17.30
CA PRO A 231 2.32 18.15 -18.65
C PRO A 231 2.07 17.05 -19.69
N GLU A 232 1.45 17.43 -20.81
CA GLU A 232 1.20 16.51 -21.93
C GLU A 232 2.51 15.83 -22.38
N GLY A 233 2.49 14.51 -22.56
CA GLY A 233 3.65 13.69 -22.95
C GLY A 233 4.54 13.22 -21.80
N ALA A 234 4.25 13.60 -20.55
CA ALA A 234 4.98 13.13 -19.37
C ALA A 234 4.26 11.95 -18.65
N ASP A 235 3.72 11.03 -19.41
CA ASP A 235 2.99 9.89 -18.86
C ASP A 235 3.89 8.90 -18.13
N ARG A 236 3.35 8.30 -17.07
CA ARG A 236 3.99 7.16 -16.41
C ARG A 236 4.00 5.96 -17.36
N LYS A 237 5.17 5.46 -17.71
CA LYS A 237 5.34 4.30 -18.59
C LYS A 237 5.07 2.99 -17.84
N ARG A 238 3.80 2.77 -17.49
CA ARG A 238 3.35 1.59 -16.70
C ARG A 238 3.51 0.26 -17.44
N ASP A 239 3.59 0.31 -18.77
CA ASP A 239 3.83 -0.81 -19.69
C ASP A 239 5.29 -1.26 -19.74
N GLN A 240 6.21 -0.47 -19.20
CA GLN A 240 7.61 -0.89 -19.11
C GLN A 240 7.76 -2.00 -18.07
N GLY A 241 8.49 -3.05 -18.44
CA GLY A 241 8.77 -4.18 -17.58
C GLY A 241 9.33 -3.73 -16.22
N MET A 242 8.91 -4.40 -15.16
CA MET A 242 9.33 -4.14 -13.78
C MET A 242 8.83 -2.81 -13.16
N PHE A 243 8.05 -2.00 -13.89
CA PHE A 243 7.53 -0.73 -13.34
C PHE A 243 6.87 -0.90 -11.97
N GLY A 244 5.96 -1.87 -11.84
CA GLY A 244 5.25 -2.15 -10.60
C GLY A 244 6.11 -2.72 -9.47
N ALA A 245 7.35 -3.15 -9.75
CA ALA A 245 8.30 -3.60 -8.74
C ALA A 245 9.03 -2.42 -8.04
N PHE A 246 9.15 -1.28 -8.73
CA PHE A 246 9.91 -0.13 -8.26
C PHE A 246 9.07 1.09 -7.95
N HIS A 247 7.82 1.13 -8.38
CA HIS A 247 6.96 2.29 -8.22
C HIS A 247 5.65 1.92 -7.53
N PRO A 248 5.16 2.77 -6.61
CA PRO A 248 3.80 2.59 -6.07
C PRO A 248 2.77 2.72 -7.19
N THR A 249 1.63 2.08 -7.03
CA THR A 249 0.51 2.24 -7.96
C THR A 249 -0.11 3.62 -7.83
N ASP A 250 -0.86 4.06 -8.84
CA ASP A 250 -1.54 5.34 -8.77
C ASP A 250 -2.54 5.42 -7.62
N ASP A 251 -3.24 4.30 -7.35
CA ASP A 251 -4.17 4.25 -6.22
C ASP A 251 -3.47 4.30 -4.88
N SER A 252 -2.28 3.69 -4.75
CA SER A 252 -1.41 3.87 -3.57
C SER A 252 -1.04 5.33 -3.36
N CYS A 253 -0.64 6.05 -4.43
CA CYS A 253 -0.33 7.48 -4.36
C CYS A 253 -1.55 8.30 -3.95
N ARG A 254 -2.73 8.02 -4.52
CA ARG A 254 -3.98 8.72 -4.17
C ARG A 254 -4.40 8.49 -2.73
N ILE A 255 -4.21 7.29 -2.20
CA ILE A 255 -4.45 7.01 -0.78
C ILE A 255 -3.46 7.78 0.10
N GLN A 256 -2.19 7.89 -0.32
CA GLN A 256 -1.20 8.72 0.36
C GLN A 256 -1.62 10.20 0.38
N ASP A 257 -2.19 10.70 -0.72
CA ASP A 257 -2.69 12.08 -0.80
C ASP A 257 -3.86 12.31 0.17
N VAL A 258 -4.75 11.32 0.37
CA VAL A 258 -5.79 11.41 1.42
C VAL A 258 -5.15 11.54 2.80
N LEU A 259 -4.07 10.81 3.09
CA LEU A 259 -3.36 10.92 4.37
C LEU A 259 -2.69 12.29 4.54
N ILE A 260 -2.11 12.87 3.48
CA ILE A 260 -1.58 14.24 3.48
C ILE A 260 -2.69 15.24 3.79
N ALA A 261 -3.85 15.10 3.13
CA ALA A 261 -4.99 15.98 3.34
C ALA A 261 -5.57 15.87 4.76
N LEU A 262 -5.64 14.67 5.35
CA LEU A 262 -6.05 14.47 6.74
C LEU A 262 -5.10 15.16 7.73
N ALA A 263 -3.80 15.00 7.55
CA ALA A 263 -2.77 15.65 8.36
C ALA A 263 -2.85 17.19 8.25
N ALA A 264 -3.03 17.70 7.01
CA ALA A 264 -3.22 19.14 6.78
C ALA A 264 -4.52 19.67 7.41
N ALA A 265 -5.63 18.93 7.33
CA ALA A 265 -6.89 19.30 7.95
C ALA A 265 -6.74 19.42 9.47
N ARG A 266 -6.03 18.48 10.09
CA ARG A 266 -5.72 18.53 11.53
C ARG A 266 -4.84 19.71 11.89
N GLN A 267 -3.87 20.08 11.05
CA GLN A 267 -3.03 21.25 11.26
C GLN A 267 -3.82 22.57 11.09
N LEU A 268 -4.70 22.65 10.07
CA LEU A 268 -5.54 23.83 9.81
C LEU A 268 -6.60 24.06 10.90
N ALA A 269 -7.13 22.98 11.47
CA ALA A 269 -8.18 23.00 12.49
C ALA A 269 -7.92 21.95 13.60
N PRO A 270 -6.99 22.22 14.54
CA PRO A 270 -6.50 21.23 15.50
C PRO A 270 -7.57 20.62 16.41
N LYS A 271 -8.67 21.34 16.66
CA LYS A 271 -9.75 20.92 17.57
C LYS A 271 -11.01 20.43 16.85
N ALA A 272 -11.04 20.52 15.52
CA ALA A 272 -12.22 20.16 14.75
C ALA A 272 -12.41 18.64 14.67
N GLU A 273 -13.65 18.19 14.55
CA GLU A 273 -13.97 16.85 14.10
C GLU A 273 -13.65 16.72 12.62
N ILE A 274 -12.86 15.70 12.24
CA ILE A 274 -12.51 15.45 10.85
C ILE A 274 -13.45 14.40 10.30
N HIS A 275 -14.19 14.77 9.27
CA HIS A 275 -15.08 13.89 8.53
C HIS A 275 -14.50 13.62 7.13
N LEU A 276 -14.58 12.39 6.66
CA LEU A 276 -14.23 12.00 5.30
C LEU A 276 -15.49 11.91 4.45
N HIS A 277 -15.47 12.52 3.27
CA HIS A 277 -16.46 12.26 2.23
C HIS A 277 -15.76 11.73 0.99
N GLY A 278 -16.13 10.52 0.54
CA GLY A 278 -15.56 9.89 -0.64
C GLY A 278 -16.60 9.56 -1.69
N THR A 279 -16.35 9.95 -2.95
CA THR A 279 -17.23 9.67 -4.09
C THR A 279 -16.55 8.74 -5.09
N GLY A 280 -17.28 7.78 -5.65
CA GLY A 280 -16.76 6.85 -6.66
C GLY A 280 -15.50 6.11 -6.20
N ALA A 281 -14.43 6.15 -7.00
CA ALA A 281 -13.12 5.61 -6.63
C ALA A 281 -12.54 6.32 -5.39
N GLY A 282 -12.81 7.63 -5.22
CA GLY A 282 -12.43 8.40 -4.04
C GLY A 282 -13.02 7.83 -2.75
N GLY A 283 -14.18 7.17 -2.82
CA GLY A 283 -14.76 6.46 -1.70
C GLY A 283 -13.90 5.27 -1.24
N ALA A 284 -13.34 4.52 -2.17
CA ALA A 284 -12.43 3.43 -1.84
C ALA A 284 -11.10 3.96 -1.27
N TRP A 285 -10.50 5.01 -1.86
CA TRP A 285 -9.29 5.64 -1.33
C TRP A 285 -9.50 6.18 0.08
N ALA A 286 -10.65 6.82 0.34
CA ALA A 286 -11.03 7.31 1.66
C ALA A 286 -11.15 6.18 2.71
N LEU A 287 -11.78 5.06 2.36
CA LEU A 287 -11.88 3.90 3.24
C LEU A 287 -10.50 3.29 3.54
N PHE A 288 -9.63 3.17 2.54
CA PHE A 288 -8.28 2.66 2.74
C PHE A 288 -7.44 3.58 3.64
N ALA A 289 -7.49 4.88 3.41
CA ALA A 289 -6.81 5.87 4.26
C ALA A 289 -7.33 5.82 5.70
N ARG A 290 -8.66 5.76 5.88
CA ARG A 290 -9.29 5.64 7.21
C ARG A 290 -8.85 4.38 7.96
N GLY A 291 -8.60 3.28 7.25
CA GLY A 291 -8.15 2.02 7.86
C GLY A 291 -6.70 2.03 8.36
N VAL A 292 -5.89 3.03 7.99
CA VAL A 292 -4.47 3.10 8.37
C VAL A 292 -4.11 4.26 9.29
N VAL A 293 -5.01 5.24 9.49
CA VAL A 293 -4.85 6.30 10.49
C VAL A 293 -5.16 5.78 11.89
N GLU A 294 -4.72 6.51 12.90
CA GLU A 294 -5.02 6.13 14.29
C GLU A 294 -6.52 6.26 14.61
N PRO A 295 -7.04 5.39 15.47
CA PRO A 295 -8.44 5.46 15.89
C PRO A 295 -8.80 6.84 16.44
N GLY A 296 -9.93 7.40 15.95
CA GLY A 296 -10.41 8.71 16.35
C GLY A 296 -9.84 9.91 15.56
N GLU A 297 -8.86 9.71 14.68
CA GLU A 297 -8.41 10.77 13.79
C GLU A 297 -9.50 11.20 12.80
N VAL A 298 -10.30 10.24 12.34
CA VAL A 298 -11.48 10.47 11.49
C VAL A 298 -12.72 10.14 12.29
N SER A 299 -13.49 11.17 12.65
CA SER A 299 -14.68 11.06 13.50
C SER A 299 -15.86 10.39 12.80
N ALA A 300 -16.01 10.59 11.48
CA ALA A 300 -17.06 9.97 10.66
C ALA A 300 -16.61 9.86 9.20
N ALA A 301 -17.22 8.92 8.47
CA ALA A 301 -17.04 8.84 7.02
C ALA A 301 -18.37 8.63 6.30
N GLN A 302 -18.55 9.35 5.19
CA GLN A 302 -19.64 9.19 4.26
C GLN A 302 -19.07 8.81 2.89
N ILE A 303 -19.45 7.66 2.39
CA ILE A 303 -18.94 7.10 1.15
C ILE A 303 -20.10 6.91 0.17
N ASN A 304 -20.00 7.51 -0.99
CA ASN A 304 -20.93 7.27 -2.09
C ASN A 304 -20.19 6.64 -3.25
N PHE A 305 -20.39 5.36 -3.49
CA PHE A 305 -19.71 4.68 -4.59
C PHE A 305 -20.12 5.16 -5.98
N ALA A 306 -21.30 5.79 -6.14
CA ALA A 306 -21.72 6.44 -7.39
C ALA A 306 -21.51 5.53 -8.62
N GLY A 307 -21.83 4.25 -8.52
CA GLY A 307 -21.64 3.25 -9.58
C GLY A 307 -20.22 2.69 -9.72
N PHE A 308 -19.26 3.16 -8.92
CA PHE A 308 -17.95 2.53 -8.84
C PHE A 308 -18.08 1.18 -8.12
N ALA A 309 -17.72 0.10 -8.80
CA ALA A 309 -17.90 -1.25 -8.29
C ALA A 309 -16.63 -2.07 -8.41
N LEU A 310 -16.40 -2.94 -7.42
CA LEU A 310 -15.29 -3.88 -7.33
C LEU A 310 -15.85 -5.31 -7.21
N ASN A 311 -16.65 -5.72 -8.19
CA ASN A 311 -17.40 -6.97 -8.17
C ASN A 311 -16.60 -8.18 -8.60
N SER A 312 -15.55 -8.00 -9.40
CA SER A 312 -14.73 -9.06 -9.97
C SER A 312 -13.24 -8.84 -9.73
N ASP A 313 -12.42 -9.86 -9.96
CA ASP A 313 -10.96 -9.73 -9.95
C ASP A 313 -10.49 -8.71 -11.00
N GLN A 314 -11.17 -8.66 -12.15
CA GLN A 314 -10.86 -7.70 -13.22
C GLN A 314 -11.17 -6.26 -12.80
N ASP A 315 -12.28 -6.01 -12.10
CA ASP A 315 -12.57 -4.66 -11.57
C ASP A 315 -11.46 -4.18 -10.63
N TRP A 316 -10.92 -5.06 -9.79
CA TRP A 316 -9.80 -4.72 -8.92
C TRP A 316 -8.52 -4.42 -9.70
N ILE A 317 -8.25 -5.13 -10.79
CA ILE A 317 -7.09 -4.87 -11.65
C ILE A 317 -7.25 -3.54 -12.38
N ASP A 318 -8.42 -3.29 -12.96
CA ASP A 318 -8.64 -2.16 -13.87
C ASP A 318 -8.92 -0.83 -13.14
N ARG A 319 -9.55 -0.91 -11.96
CA ARG A 319 -10.11 0.27 -11.27
C ARG A 319 -9.45 0.58 -9.92
N MET A 320 -8.78 -0.41 -9.30
CA MET A 320 -8.17 -0.28 -7.98
C MET A 320 -6.94 -1.19 -7.90
N ASN A 321 -5.94 -0.86 -8.68
CA ASN A 321 -4.75 -1.71 -8.81
C ASN A 321 -3.80 -1.54 -7.61
N ILE A 322 -4.08 -2.26 -6.54
CA ILE A 322 -3.19 -2.36 -5.38
C ILE A 322 -2.85 -3.85 -5.18
N PRO A 323 -1.66 -4.30 -5.60
CA PRO A 323 -1.25 -5.69 -5.49
C PRO A 323 -1.39 -6.22 -4.06
N ALA A 324 -1.88 -7.44 -3.92
CA ALA A 324 -2.07 -8.16 -2.66
C ALA A 324 -3.11 -7.56 -1.67
N VAL A 325 -3.73 -6.41 -1.94
CA VAL A 325 -4.71 -5.81 -1.00
C VAL A 325 -5.89 -6.75 -0.70
N ARG A 326 -6.34 -7.52 -1.68
CA ARG A 326 -7.43 -8.51 -1.50
C ARG A 326 -7.02 -9.68 -0.62
N ARG A 327 -5.75 -10.07 -0.65
CA ARG A 327 -5.21 -11.10 0.25
C ARG A 327 -5.37 -10.70 1.73
N LEU A 328 -5.33 -9.41 2.00
CA LEU A 328 -5.57 -8.85 3.33
C LEU A 328 -7.03 -8.47 3.58
N GLY A 329 -7.96 -8.73 2.66
CA GLY A 329 -9.40 -8.46 2.82
C GLY A 329 -9.90 -7.15 2.21
N GLY A 330 -9.04 -6.34 1.60
CA GLY A 330 -9.44 -5.14 0.86
C GLY A 330 -10.28 -4.15 1.68
N ILE A 331 -11.41 -3.72 1.11
CA ILE A 331 -12.37 -2.78 1.75
C ILE A 331 -12.86 -3.29 3.11
N GLN A 332 -13.11 -4.59 3.24
CA GLN A 332 -13.53 -5.18 4.51
C GLN A 332 -12.52 -4.88 5.61
N THR A 333 -11.25 -5.15 5.36
CA THR A 333 -10.18 -4.92 6.34
C THR A 333 -9.98 -3.45 6.64
N ALA A 334 -10.08 -2.56 5.66
CA ALA A 334 -10.04 -1.12 5.89
C ALA A 334 -11.10 -0.68 6.90
N ILE A 335 -12.34 -1.14 6.73
CA ILE A 335 -13.45 -0.84 7.65
C ILE A 335 -13.20 -1.47 9.02
N GLY A 336 -12.72 -2.71 9.08
CA GLY A 336 -12.40 -3.40 10.33
C GLY A 336 -11.32 -2.68 11.14
N LEU A 337 -10.26 -2.21 10.49
CA LEU A 337 -9.17 -1.46 11.13
C LEU A 337 -9.63 -0.12 11.70
N ALA A 338 -10.49 0.61 10.96
CA ALA A 338 -11.10 1.85 11.43
C ALA A 338 -11.98 1.60 12.68
N GLY A 339 -12.55 0.40 12.79
CA GLY A 339 -13.45 0.03 13.89
C GLY A 339 -14.88 0.56 13.68
N PRO A 340 -15.73 0.43 14.71
CA PRO A 340 -17.16 0.75 14.60
C PRO A 340 -17.45 2.25 14.77
N GLU A 341 -16.63 3.12 14.17
CA GLU A 341 -16.87 4.55 14.12
C GLU A 341 -17.93 4.90 13.06
N PRO A 342 -18.63 6.06 13.16
CA PRO A 342 -19.72 6.44 12.26
C PRO A 342 -19.34 6.29 10.78
N LEU A 343 -20.15 5.50 10.03
CA LEU A 343 -19.93 5.18 8.63
C LEU A 343 -21.25 5.12 7.87
N GLN A 344 -21.35 5.89 6.79
CA GLN A 344 -22.46 5.85 5.85
C GLN A 344 -21.93 5.39 4.49
N ILE A 345 -22.55 4.37 3.92
CA ILE A 345 -22.26 3.84 2.58
C ILE A 345 -23.51 3.97 1.71
N HIS A 346 -23.39 4.71 0.62
CA HIS A 346 -24.42 4.83 -0.41
C HIS A 346 -23.92 4.19 -1.71
N GLY A 347 -24.83 3.57 -2.45
CA GLY A 347 -24.51 2.90 -3.71
C GLY A 347 -23.56 1.72 -3.54
N ALA A 348 -23.76 0.93 -2.49
CA ALA A 348 -22.95 -0.26 -2.24
C ALA A 348 -23.07 -1.24 -3.42
N TYR A 349 -21.92 -1.66 -3.99
CA TYR A 349 -21.89 -2.61 -5.09
C TYR A 349 -22.20 -4.04 -4.66
N VAL A 350 -22.54 -4.92 -5.61
CA VAL A 350 -23.06 -6.28 -5.34
C VAL A 350 -22.19 -7.08 -4.38
N ASN A 351 -20.86 -7.07 -4.61
CA ASN A 351 -19.90 -7.81 -3.79
C ASN A 351 -19.28 -6.95 -2.65
N PHE A 352 -19.94 -5.85 -2.26
CA PHE A 352 -19.55 -5.11 -1.07
C PHE A 352 -19.65 -6.00 0.18
N PRO A 353 -18.68 -6.00 1.11
CA PRO A 353 -18.64 -6.91 2.25
C PRO A 353 -19.65 -6.53 3.35
N LYS A 354 -20.93 -6.44 2.98
CA LYS A 354 -22.01 -5.96 3.85
C LYS A 354 -22.14 -6.79 5.13
N GLN A 355 -22.15 -8.11 5.03
CA GLN A 355 -22.37 -8.98 6.19
C GLN A 355 -21.26 -8.91 7.25
N PRO A 356 -19.96 -8.98 6.90
CA PRO A 356 -18.88 -8.74 7.87
C PRO A 356 -18.99 -7.38 8.54
N VAL A 357 -19.24 -6.31 7.76
CA VAL A 357 -19.38 -4.95 8.31
C VAL A 357 -20.56 -4.85 9.29
N LEU A 358 -21.70 -5.45 8.95
CA LEU A 358 -22.85 -5.51 9.85
C LEU A 358 -22.52 -6.22 11.17
N ARG A 359 -21.77 -7.33 11.11
CA ARG A 359 -21.34 -8.08 12.32
C ARG A 359 -20.41 -7.24 13.19
N LEU A 360 -19.45 -6.52 12.58
CA LEU A 360 -18.56 -5.60 13.31
C LEU A 360 -19.39 -4.65 14.19
N TYR A 361 -20.27 -3.87 13.58
CA TYR A 361 -21.04 -2.87 14.32
C TYR A 361 -22.02 -3.49 15.34
N ALA A 362 -22.58 -4.65 15.04
CA ALA A 362 -23.45 -5.39 15.98
C ALA A 362 -22.67 -5.89 17.20
N GLY A 363 -21.48 -6.44 17.01
CA GLY A 363 -20.63 -6.93 18.11
C GLY A 363 -20.25 -5.85 19.12
N PHE A 364 -20.22 -4.59 18.68
CA PHE A 364 -19.92 -3.43 19.54
C PHE A 364 -21.18 -2.69 20.04
N ASN A 365 -22.38 -3.18 19.75
CA ASN A 365 -23.65 -2.48 20.03
C ASN A 365 -23.71 -1.06 19.42
N ARG A 366 -23.09 -0.85 18.24
CA ARG A 366 -23.03 0.44 17.54
C ARG A 366 -23.70 0.41 16.17
N ARG A 367 -24.76 -0.38 16.06
CA ARG A 367 -25.49 -0.54 14.80
C ARG A 367 -26.12 0.75 14.29
N ASP A 368 -26.45 1.66 15.18
CA ASP A 368 -26.95 3.01 14.92
C ASP A 368 -25.94 3.91 14.23
N ARG A 369 -24.65 3.58 14.27
CA ARG A 369 -23.57 4.34 13.62
C ARG A 369 -23.27 3.89 12.20
N LEU A 370 -24.01 2.93 11.68
CA LEU A 370 -23.80 2.35 10.35
C LEU A 370 -25.04 2.48 9.47
N THR A 371 -24.89 3.10 8.31
CA THR A 371 -25.87 3.06 7.20
C THR A 371 -25.23 2.39 5.99
N ILE A 372 -25.91 1.44 5.35
CA ILE A 372 -25.50 0.82 4.07
C ILE A 372 -26.73 0.71 3.17
N GLU A 373 -26.74 1.50 2.13
CA GLU A 373 -27.78 1.61 1.10
C GLU A 373 -27.29 1.15 -0.28
#